data_e9468eb27489b2875f5ca8353cd61316
#
_entry.id   e9468eb27489b2875f5ca8353cd61316
#
_cell.length_a   1.000
_cell.length_b   1.000
_cell.length_c   1.000
_cell.angle_alpha   90.00
_cell.angle_beta   90.00
_cell.angle_gamma   90.00
#
_symmetry.space_group_name_H-M   'P 1'
#
loop_
_entity.id
_entity.type
_entity.pdbx_description
1 polymer ?
#
loop_
_entity_poly.entity_id
_entity_poly.type
_entity_poly.pdbx_seq_one_letter_code
_entity_poly.pdbx_strand_id
1 'polypeptide(L)'
;LNRNYFSIRPEGQYRFGDFHFTAAVVLVSDNDSVAESKPAIRIFPVLKSTYQVSGNLKVNAAISGDVQRNTYSSFVQENPFLGPSDQLLNTVTSFEFAAGVEGLATDKLVYRAGLAVRRQSNLHFFVNSYADTSRFELVYDQQATVLQFNSDVEFSVSEKYDVTAQFDFFHYNLSTLQTAWHRPTWTASMNHRFAPF
;
A
#
# COMPACT_ATOMS: atom_id res chain seq x y z
N LEU A 1 -8.40 -23.12 14.06
CA LEU A 1 -8.66 -21.70 14.25
C LEU A 1 -9.52 -21.18 13.10
N ASN A 2 -10.75 -20.74 13.40
CA ASN A 2 -11.64 -20.15 12.40
C ASN A 2 -11.32 -18.65 12.31
N ARG A 3 -10.77 -18.22 11.19
CA ARG A 3 -10.53 -16.81 10.88
C ARG A 3 -11.60 -16.35 9.89
N ASN A 4 -12.39 -15.39 10.29
CA ASN A 4 -13.41 -14.78 9.45
C ASN A 4 -12.95 -13.39 9.03
N TYR A 5 -13.22 -13.04 7.79
CA TYR A 5 -13.02 -11.72 7.24
C TYR A 5 -14.19 -11.40 6.31
N PHE A 6 -14.84 -10.30 6.59
CA PHE A 6 -15.92 -9.78 5.76
C PHE A 6 -15.73 -8.28 5.58
N SER A 7 -15.87 -7.79 4.37
CA SER A 7 -15.76 -6.37 4.05
C SER A 7 -16.87 -5.94 3.10
N ILE A 8 -17.47 -4.79 3.39
CA ILE A 8 -18.42 -4.09 2.51
C ILE A 8 -17.92 -2.68 2.29
N ARG A 9 -18.04 -2.19 1.07
CA ARG A 9 -17.65 -0.83 0.69
C ARG A 9 -18.70 -0.18 -0.20
N PRO A 10 -19.76 0.43 0.36
CA PRO A 10 -20.62 1.32 -0.41
C PRO A 10 -19.82 2.57 -0.84
N GLU A 11 -20.01 2.97 -2.09
CA GLU A 11 -19.27 4.06 -2.70
C GLU A 11 -20.22 4.94 -3.52
N GLY A 12 -20.05 6.25 -3.44
CA GLY A 12 -20.70 7.23 -4.27
C GLY A 12 -19.68 8.13 -4.96
N GLN A 13 -19.98 8.53 -6.18
CA GLN A 13 -19.13 9.41 -6.97
C GLN A 13 -19.91 10.66 -7.37
N TYR A 14 -19.23 11.79 -7.35
CA TYR A 14 -19.80 13.09 -7.73
C TYR A 14 -18.80 13.89 -8.53
N ARG A 15 -19.26 14.49 -9.62
CA ARG A 15 -18.45 15.35 -10.48
C ARG A 15 -19.03 16.77 -10.48
N PHE A 16 -18.14 17.73 -10.26
CA PHE A 16 -18.49 19.16 -10.31
C PHE A 16 -17.38 19.93 -11.02
N GLY A 17 -17.67 20.39 -12.25
CA GLY A 17 -16.67 21.02 -13.11
C GLY A 17 -15.46 20.09 -13.32
N ASP A 18 -14.28 20.60 -12.98
CA ASP A 18 -13.00 19.88 -13.09
C ASP A 18 -12.68 19.01 -11.86
N PHE A 19 -13.57 19.01 -10.85
CA PHE A 19 -13.46 18.18 -9.68
C PHE A 19 -14.19 16.85 -9.85
N HIS A 20 -13.53 15.78 -9.46
CA HIS A 20 -14.11 14.45 -9.31
C HIS A 20 -13.92 13.97 -7.88
N PHE A 21 -15.02 13.71 -7.18
CA PHE A 21 -15.05 13.26 -5.79
C PHE A 21 -15.56 11.83 -5.73
N THR A 22 -14.93 11.04 -4.87
CA THR A 22 -15.41 9.72 -4.48
C THR A 22 -15.52 9.69 -2.97
N ALA A 23 -16.67 9.33 -2.44
CA ALA A 23 -16.88 9.09 -1.01
C ALA A 23 -17.32 7.65 -0.81
N ALA A 24 -16.68 6.95 0.12
CA ALA A 24 -17.03 5.59 0.49
C ALA A 24 -16.88 5.39 1.99
N VAL A 25 -17.51 4.32 2.50
CA VAL A 25 -17.29 3.82 3.85
C VAL A 25 -16.88 2.35 3.72
N VAL A 26 -15.76 1.98 4.32
CA VAL A 26 -15.32 0.58 4.42
C VAL A 26 -15.72 0.05 5.78
N LEU A 27 -16.57 -0.98 5.78
CA LEU A 27 -16.98 -1.72 6.97
C LEU A 27 -16.28 -3.08 6.93
N VAL A 28 -15.46 -3.36 7.93
CA VAL A 28 -14.74 -4.62 8.04
C VAL A 28 -15.12 -5.31 9.33
N SER A 29 -15.46 -6.59 9.25
CA SER A 29 -15.55 -7.50 10.38
C SER A 29 -14.46 -8.55 10.23
N ASP A 30 -13.52 -8.58 11.15
CA ASP A 30 -12.39 -9.51 11.12
C ASP A 30 -12.08 -10.08 12.50
N ASN A 31 -11.43 -11.22 12.52
CA ASN A 31 -10.76 -11.75 13.70
C ASN A 31 -9.37 -12.26 13.35
N ASP A 32 -8.44 -12.07 14.27
CA ASP A 32 -7.07 -12.57 14.17
C ASP A 32 -6.98 -14.03 14.60
N SER A 33 -5.83 -14.67 14.33
CA SER A 33 -5.59 -16.08 14.70
C SER A 33 -5.32 -16.31 16.18
N VAL A 34 -5.29 -15.27 17.00
CA VAL A 34 -5.06 -15.39 18.45
C VAL A 34 -6.29 -15.99 19.11
N ALA A 35 -6.08 -16.99 19.98
CA ALA A 35 -7.09 -17.93 20.45
C ALA A 35 -8.32 -17.31 21.16
N GLU A 36 -8.32 -16.04 21.48
CA GLU A 36 -9.42 -15.35 22.15
C GLU A 36 -9.90 -14.07 21.42
N SER A 37 -9.47 -13.87 20.17
CA SER A 37 -9.87 -12.67 19.45
C SER A 37 -11.35 -12.71 19.10
N LYS A 38 -12.13 -11.82 19.70
CA LYS A 38 -13.50 -11.59 19.28
C LYS A 38 -13.50 -10.87 17.93
N PRO A 39 -14.50 -11.12 17.07
CA PRO A 39 -14.64 -10.36 15.84
C PRO A 39 -14.67 -8.86 16.15
N ALA A 40 -13.78 -8.11 15.50
CA ALA A 40 -13.77 -6.66 15.60
C ALA A 40 -14.52 -6.07 14.40
N ILE A 41 -15.41 -5.11 14.65
CA ILE A 41 -16.05 -4.33 13.60
C ILE A 41 -15.32 -2.99 13.52
N ARG A 42 -14.81 -2.69 12.32
CA ARG A 42 -14.09 -1.45 12.03
C ARG A 42 -14.77 -0.69 10.91
N ILE A 43 -14.75 0.62 11.02
CA ILE A 43 -15.36 1.54 10.05
C ILE A 43 -14.30 2.53 9.61
N PHE A 44 -14.07 2.61 8.30
CA PHE A 44 -13.12 3.55 7.72
C PHE A 44 -13.82 4.46 6.72
N PRO A 45 -13.78 5.78 6.90
CA PRO A 45 -14.19 6.72 5.86
C PRO A 45 -13.15 6.72 4.74
N VAL A 46 -13.62 6.82 3.50
CA VAL A 46 -12.78 6.97 2.32
C VAL A 46 -13.26 8.17 1.53
N LEU A 47 -12.38 9.14 1.35
CA LEU A 47 -12.61 10.32 0.52
C LEU A 47 -11.49 10.42 -0.49
N LYS A 48 -11.83 10.57 -1.76
CA LYS A 48 -10.86 10.83 -2.84
C LYS A 48 -11.31 12.03 -3.62
N SER A 49 -10.38 12.88 -3.98
CA SER A 49 -10.61 14.03 -4.86
C SER A 49 -9.56 14.05 -5.94
N THR A 50 -9.98 14.30 -7.16
CA THR A 50 -9.11 14.61 -8.29
C THR A 50 -9.54 15.94 -8.86
N TYR A 51 -8.58 16.81 -9.14
CA TYR A 51 -8.81 18.11 -9.77
C TYR A 51 -7.98 18.23 -11.04
N GLN A 52 -8.64 18.54 -12.16
CA GLN A 52 -7.99 18.81 -13.41
C GLN A 52 -7.55 20.29 -13.42
N VAL A 53 -6.25 20.53 -13.21
CA VAL A 53 -5.67 21.89 -13.16
C VAL A 53 -5.60 22.50 -14.56
N SER A 54 -5.27 21.66 -15.54
CA SER A 54 -5.21 22.03 -16.96
C SER A 54 -5.41 20.78 -17.83
N GLY A 55 -5.43 20.92 -19.14
CA GLY A 55 -5.50 19.76 -20.05
C GLY A 55 -4.42 18.71 -19.81
N ASN A 56 -3.27 19.13 -19.28
CA ASN A 56 -2.08 18.30 -19.13
C ASN A 56 -1.68 18.02 -17.66
N LEU A 57 -2.45 18.51 -16.68
CA LEU A 57 -2.07 18.40 -15.26
C LEU A 57 -3.26 18.06 -14.39
N LYS A 58 -3.15 17.01 -13.60
CA LYS A 58 -4.10 16.60 -12.56
C LYS A 58 -3.41 16.56 -11.21
N VAL A 59 -4.13 16.94 -10.18
CA VAL A 59 -3.76 16.71 -8.79
C VAL A 59 -4.80 15.83 -8.12
N ASN A 60 -4.38 15.02 -7.18
CA ASN A 60 -5.27 14.15 -6.43
C ASN A 60 -4.93 14.19 -4.95
N ALA A 61 -5.94 13.95 -4.12
CA ALA A 61 -5.77 13.74 -2.69
C ALA A 61 -6.76 12.67 -2.22
N ALA A 62 -6.35 11.87 -1.25
CA ALA A 62 -7.18 10.83 -0.70
C ALA A 62 -6.96 10.71 0.82
N ILE A 63 -8.04 10.38 1.52
CA ILE A 63 -8.03 9.90 2.89
C ILE A 63 -8.70 8.53 2.89
N SER A 64 -8.08 7.54 3.53
CA SER A 64 -8.61 6.18 3.59
C SER A 64 -8.16 5.44 4.85
N GLY A 65 -8.75 4.30 5.06
CA GLY A 65 -8.32 3.28 6.00
C GLY A 65 -8.83 1.92 5.53
N ASP A 66 -8.20 0.85 5.98
CA ASP A 66 -8.57 -0.52 5.59
C ASP A 66 -7.92 -1.55 6.51
N VAL A 67 -8.37 -2.79 6.40
CA VAL A 67 -7.76 -3.96 7.02
C VAL A 67 -7.21 -4.88 5.93
N GLN A 68 -5.91 -5.04 5.91
CA GLN A 68 -5.25 -6.02 5.05
C GLN A 68 -5.32 -7.39 5.73
N ARG A 69 -6.05 -8.30 5.10
CA ARG A 69 -6.08 -9.68 5.56
C ARG A 69 -4.76 -10.37 5.25
N ASN A 70 -4.07 -10.78 6.29
CA ASN A 70 -2.84 -11.56 6.20
C ASN A 70 -3.14 -13.05 6.38
N THR A 71 -2.61 -13.89 5.51
CA THR A 71 -2.72 -15.34 5.57
C THR A 71 -1.33 -15.96 5.55
N TYR A 72 -1.19 -17.21 6.00
CA TYR A 72 0.09 -17.91 5.89
C TYR A 72 0.56 -17.97 4.43
N SER A 73 -0.36 -18.23 3.50
CA SER A 73 -0.04 -18.26 2.07
C SER A 73 0.47 -16.91 1.55
N SER A 74 -0.12 -15.77 1.98
CA SER A 74 0.38 -14.44 1.56
C SER A 74 1.78 -14.17 2.11
N PHE A 75 2.07 -14.59 3.34
CA PHE A 75 3.39 -14.43 3.94
C PHE A 75 4.45 -15.34 3.29
N VAL A 76 4.10 -16.58 2.94
CA VAL A 76 5.00 -17.48 2.21
C VAL A 76 5.27 -16.99 0.79
N GLN A 77 4.31 -16.32 0.14
CA GLN A 77 4.55 -15.68 -1.14
C GLN A 77 5.51 -14.48 -1.03
N GLU A 78 5.43 -13.72 0.08
CA GLU A 78 6.36 -12.62 0.35
C GLU A 78 7.75 -13.14 0.78
N ASN A 79 7.79 -14.16 1.62
CA ASN A 79 9.02 -14.83 2.05
C ASN A 79 8.87 -16.36 2.07
N PRO A 80 9.39 -17.07 1.04
CA PRO A 80 9.29 -18.53 0.93
C PRO A 80 10.01 -19.30 2.04
N PHE A 81 10.92 -18.65 2.77
CA PHE A 81 11.67 -19.27 3.88
C PHE A 81 11.00 -19.05 5.24
N LEU A 82 9.76 -18.59 5.27
CA LEU A 82 9.00 -18.45 6.50
C LEU A 82 8.80 -19.80 7.18
N GLY A 83 9.18 -19.88 8.47
CA GLY A 83 8.87 -21.01 9.33
C GLY A 83 7.39 -21.09 9.71
N PRO A 84 6.96 -22.17 10.37
CA PRO A 84 5.60 -22.27 10.89
C PRO A 84 5.29 -21.10 11.82
N SER A 85 4.13 -20.48 11.64
CA SER A 85 3.64 -19.41 12.50
C SER A 85 2.16 -19.62 12.81
N ASP A 86 1.83 -19.55 14.08
CA ASP A 86 0.49 -19.63 14.64
C ASP A 86 -0.13 -18.24 14.91
N GLN A 87 0.70 -17.20 14.90
CA GLN A 87 0.27 -15.80 15.06
C GLN A 87 0.18 -15.11 13.70
N LEU A 88 -1.03 -15.07 13.16
CA LEU A 88 -1.31 -14.38 11.91
C LEU A 88 -2.21 -13.18 12.21
N LEU A 89 -1.61 -12.00 12.38
CA LEU A 89 -2.35 -10.75 12.61
C LEU A 89 -2.65 -10.04 11.30
N ASN A 90 -3.86 -9.47 11.21
CA ASN A 90 -4.20 -8.59 10.10
C ASN A 90 -3.53 -7.22 10.29
N THR A 91 -3.02 -6.64 9.23
CA THR A 91 -2.49 -5.27 9.28
C THR A 91 -3.64 -4.28 9.12
N VAL A 92 -3.80 -3.38 10.09
CA VAL A 92 -4.87 -2.38 10.09
C VAL A 92 -4.28 -1.02 9.77
N THR A 93 -4.65 -0.47 8.62
CA THR A 93 -4.38 0.93 8.28
C THR A 93 -5.52 1.78 8.86
N SER A 94 -5.31 2.34 10.04
CA SER A 94 -6.32 3.16 10.71
C SER A 94 -6.55 4.50 10.01
N PHE A 95 -5.51 4.99 9.34
CA PHE A 95 -5.53 6.24 8.59
C PHE A 95 -4.45 6.20 7.50
N GLU A 96 -4.81 6.63 6.31
CA GLU A 96 -3.91 6.97 5.23
C GLU A 96 -4.32 8.33 4.66
N PHE A 97 -3.35 9.22 4.51
CA PHE A 97 -3.46 10.40 3.66
C PHE A 97 -2.49 10.25 2.50
N ALA A 98 -2.99 10.45 1.30
CA ALA A 98 -2.19 10.44 0.08
C ALA A 98 -2.50 11.68 -0.75
N ALA A 99 -1.47 12.25 -1.38
CA ALA A 99 -1.59 13.33 -2.33
C ALA A 99 -0.65 13.08 -3.50
N GLY A 100 -1.04 13.48 -4.69
CA GLY A 100 -0.22 13.24 -5.87
C GLY A 100 -0.52 14.20 -7.01
N VAL A 101 0.36 14.18 -7.97
CA VAL A 101 0.29 14.92 -9.22
C VAL A 101 0.57 13.98 -10.38
N GLU A 102 -0.19 14.13 -11.45
CA GLU A 102 0.01 13.45 -12.73
C GLU A 102 -0.03 14.49 -13.84
N GLY A 103 0.95 14.45 -14.73
CA GLY A 103 1.03 15.41 -15.80
C GLY A 103 1.71 14.88 -17.06
N LEU A 104 1.45 15.61 -18.15
CA LEU A 104 2.10 15.47 -19.44
C LEU A 104 3.10 16.63 -19.58
N ALA A 105 4.39 16.35 -19.52
CA ALA A 105 5.40 17.37 -19.78
C ALA A 105 5.55 17.63 -21.28
N THR A 106 5.37 16.59 -22.09
CA THR A 106 5.29 16.63 -23.54
C THR A 106 4.33 15.53 -24.01
N ASP A 107 3.97 15.50 -25.28
CA ASP A 107 3.13 14.43 -25.86
C ASP A 107 3.73 13.03 -25.69
N LYS A 108 5.01 12.94 -25.29
CA LYS A 108 5.76 11.70 -25.12
C LYS A 108 6.18 11.42 -23.67
N LEU A 109 6.00 12.37 -22.76
CA LEU A 109 6.51 12.27 -21.39
C LEU A 109 5.37 12.46 -20.40
N VAL A 110 4.98 11.37 -19.75
CA VAL A 110 4.05 11.35 -18.63
C VAL A 110 4.86 11.24 -17.34
N TYR A 111 4.50 12.01 -16.35
CA TYR A 111 5.07 11.90 -15.01
C TYR A 111 3.97 11.80 -13.94
N ARG A 112 4.26 11.05 -12.89
CA ARG A 112 3.44 10.93 -11.68
C ARG A 112 4.34 11.06 -10.49
N ALA A 113 3.91 11.79 -9.48
CA ALA A 113 4.59 11.84 -8.20
C ALA A 113 3.55 11.89 -7.08
N GLY A 114 3.85 11.23 -5.97
CA GLY A 114 2.94 11.15 -4.85
C GLY A 114 3.65 11.04 -3.51
N LEU A 115 2.93 11.45 -2.48
CA LEU A 115 3.28 11.29 -1.08
C LEU A 115 2.13 10.60 -0.36
N ALA A 116 2.45 9.66 0.53
CA ALA A 116 1.47 9.05 1.41
C ALA A 116 2.02 8.93 2.84
N VAL A 117 1.16 9.16 3.81
CA VAL A 117 1.42 8.89 5.22
C VAL A 117 0.38 7.90 5.70
N ARG A 118 0.83 6.76 6.25
CA ARG A 118 -0.05 5.70 6.76
C ARG A 118 0.24 5.46 8.23
N ARG A 119 -0.83 5.30 9.02
CA ARG A 119 -0.74 4.80 10.38
C ARG A 119 -1.27 3.37 10.42
N GLN A 120 -0.38 2.43 10.72
CA GLN A 120 -0.67 1.00 10.63
C GLN A 120 -0.46 0.32 11.97
N SER A 121 -1.38 -0.58 12.34
CA SER A 121 -1.22 -1.48 13.47
C SER A 121 -0.94 -2.89 12.96
N ASN A 122 -0.17 -3.65 13.72
CA ASN A 122 0.26 -5.01 13.38
C ASN A 122 0.98 -5.07 12.03
N LEU A 123 1.86 -4.10 11.77
CA LEU A 123 2.72 -4.17 10.58
C LEU A 123 3.74 -5.28 10.77
N HIS A 124 3.74 -6.27 9.88
CA HIS A 124 4.62 -7.43 9.96
C HIS A 124 6.00 -7.17 9.36
N PHE A 125 6.98 -7.87 9.92
CA PHE A 125 8.35 -7.94 9.43
C PHE A 125 8.85 -9.38 9.55
N PHE A 126 9.86 -9.71 8.75
CA PHE A 126 10.52 -11.01 8.83
C PHE A 126 11.88 -10.85 9.52
N VAL A 127 12.16 -11.71 10.51
CA VAL A 127 13.46 -11.76 11.19
C VAL A 127 14.00 -13.18 11.11
N ASN A 128 15.30 -13.34 11.17
CA ASN A 128 15.89 -14.67 11.20
C ASN A 128 15.45 -15.40 12.49
N SER A 129 15.03 -16.65 12.35
CA SER A 129 14.66 -17.47 13.51
C SER A 129 15.89 -17.76 14.38
N TYR A 130 15.71 -17.62 15.68
CA TYR A 130 16.74 -18.01 16.66
C TYR A 130 16.90 -19.54 16.75
N ALA A 131 15.82 -20.28 16.54
CA ALA A 131 15.82 -21.74 16.67
C ALA A 131 16.35 -22.45 15.42
N ASP A 132 16.15 -21.86 14.24
CA ASP A 132 16.57 -22.41 12.96
C ASP A 132 16.97 -21.26 12.02
N THR A 133 18.27 -21.03 11.90
CA THR A 133 18.84 -19.93 11.09
C THR A 133 18.57 -20.04 9.59
N SER A 134 18.04 -21.18 9.12
CA SER A 134 17.59 -21.38 7.73
C SER A 134 16.19 -20.84 7.46
N ARG A 135 15.49 -20.33 8.50
CA ARG A 135 14.10 -19.88 8.43
C ARG A 135 13.93 -18.47 8.97
N PHE A 136 12.82 -17.88 8.57
CA PHE A 136 12.35 -16.60 9.08
C PHE A 136 11.15 -16.78 10.01
N GLU A 137 11.01 -15.86 10.95
CA GLU A 137 9.87 -15.71 11.84
C GLU A 137 9.18 -14.37 11.59
N LEU A 138 7.85 -14.34 11.84
CA LEU A 138 7.07 -13.12 11.79
C LEU A 138 7.18 -12.37 13.12
N VAL A 139 7.49 -11.08 13.02
CA VAL A 139 7.38 -10.13 14.12
C VAL A 139 6.49 -8.98 13.70
N TYR A 140 5.82 -8.35 14.67
CA TYR A 140 4.85 -7.29 14.40
C TYR A 140 5.21 -6.02 15.16
N ASP A 141 5.15 -4.89 14.46
CA ASP A 141 5.12 -3.60 15.14
C ASP A 141 3.67 -3.25 15.48
N GLN A 142 3.43 -2.90 16.75
CA GLN A 142 2.07 -2.63 17.23
C GLN A 142 1.49 -1.37 16.61
N GLN A 143 2.34 -0.37 16.31
CA GLN A 143 1.92 0.87 15.70
C GLN A 143 3.05 1.53 14.92
N ALA A 144 2.97 1.44 13.61
CA ALA A 144 3.93 2.05 12.69
C ALA A 144 3.32 3.26 11.98
N THR A 145 4.13 4.31 11.78
CA THR A 145 3.83 5.37 10.82
C THR A 145 4.78 5.23 9.64
N VAL A 146 4.22 5.07 8.45
CA VAL A 146 4.97 4.90 7.21
C VAL A 146 4.76 6.11 6.32
N LEU A 147 5.84 6.82 6.01
CA LEU A 147 5.87 7.84 4.96
C LEU A 147 6.38 7.18 3.68
N GLN A 148 5.67 7.37 2.59
CA GLN A 148 6.08 6.94 1.26
C GLN A 148 6.10 8.11 0.31
N PHE A 149 7.18 8.26 -0.44
CA PHE A 149 7.24 9.04 -1.66
C PHE A 149 7.32 8.08 -2.83
N ASN A 150 6.55 8.32 -3.88
CA ASN A 150 6.65 7.55 -5.13
C ASN A 150 6.76 8.49 -6.32
N SER A 151 7.49 8.08 -7.33
CA SER A 151 7.52 8.75 -8.63
C SER A 151 7.59 7.72 -9.75
N ASP A 152 6.95 8.06 -10.85
CA ASP A 152 6.86 7.27 -12.07
C ASP A 152 7.02 8.22 -13.26
N VAL A 153 7.87 7.84 -14.18
CA VAL A 153 8.11 8.59 -15.42
C VAL A 153 8.02 7.61 -16.58
N GLU A 154 7.13 7.88 -17.51
CA GLU A 154 6.94 7.11 -18.74
C GLU A 154 7.32 7.98 -19.93
N PHE A 155 8.25 7.50 -20.73
CA PHE A 155 8.74 8.17 -21.91
C PHE A 155 8.56 7.31 -23.15
N SER A 156 7.71 7.78 -24.08
CA SER A 156 7.51 7.15 -25.38
C SER A 156 8.58 7.65 -26.37
N VAL A 157 9.65 6.86 -26.50
CA VAL A 157 10.77 7.18 -27.40
C VAL A 157 10.30 7.17 -28.86
N SER A 158 9.47 6.18 -29.19
CA SER A 158 8.84 6.03 -30.51
C SER A 158 7.50 5.30 -30.37
N GLU A 159 6.73 5.18 -31.47
CA GLU A 159 5.46 4.43 -31.49
C GLU A 159 5.62 2.94 -31.06
N LYS A 160 6.84 2.43 -31.06
CA LYS A 160 7.15 1.03 -30.78
C LYS A 160 8.00 0.83 -29.53
N TYR A 161 8.45 1.89 -28.88
CA TYR A 161 9.39 1.79 -27.78
C TYR A 161 9.09 2.78 -26.65
N ASP A 162 8.74 2.24 -25.49
CA ASP A 162 8.49 2.98 -24.28
C ASP A 162 9.47 2.61 -23.17
N VAL A 163 9.84 3.56 -22.37
CA VAL A 163 10.66 3.39 -21.18
C VAL A 163 9.89 3.92 -19.97
N THR A 164 9.77 3.11 -18.93
CA THR A 164 9.15 3.51 -17.66
C THR A 164 10.18 3.40 -16.55
N ALA A 165 10.43 4.49 -15.82
CA ALA A 165 11.26 4.54 -14.63
C ALA A 165 10.39 4.77 -13.40
N GLN A 166 10.58 3.98 -12.36
CA GLN A 166 9.85 4.08 -11.09
C GLN A 166 10.83 4.20 -9.94
N PHE A 167 10.48 5.03 -8.97
CA PHE A 167 11.23 5.21 -7.74
C PHE A 167 10.28 5.34 -6.57
N ASP A 168 10.52 4.54 -5.51
CA ASP A 168 9.83 4.63 -4.24
C ASP A 168 10.85 4.85 -3.12
N PHE A 169 10.47 5.69 -2.17
CA PHE A 169 11.19 5.90 -0.92
C PHE A 169 10.23 5.69 0.25
N PHE A 170 10.71 4.99 1.29
CA PHE A 170 9.94 4.68 2.49
C PHE A 170 10.70 5.11 3.74
N HIS A 171 9.99 5.74 4.66
CA HIS A 171 10.47 6.00 6.01
C HIS A 171 9.51 5.37 7.02
N TYR A 172 10.07 4.49 7.87
CA TYR A 172 9.31 3.76 8.88
C TYR A 172 9.61 4.32 10.26
N ASN A 173 8.58 4.83 10.94
CA ASN A 173 8.65 5.18 12.35
C ASN A 173 7.87 4.10 13.12
N LEU A 174 8.60 3.25 13.85
CA LEU A 174 8.11 2.05 14.52
C LEU A 174 7.96 2.32 16.02
N SER A 175 6.95 1.72 16.65
CA SER A 175 6.69 1.88 18.08
C SER A 175 7.32 0.78 18.95
N THR A 176 7.45 -0.43 18.42
CA THR A 176 7.87 -1.62 19.17
C THR A 176 9.21 -2.14 18.67
N LEU A 177 9.41 -2.14 17.36
CA LEU A 177 10.63 -2.63 16.73
C LEU A 177 11.63 -1.48 16.53
N GLN A 178 12.91 -1.78 16.62
CA GLN A 178 13.96 -0.78 16.39
C GLN A 178 14.27 -0.58 14.89
N THR A 179 13.96 -1.57 14.07
CA THR A 179 14.34 -1.58 12.65
C THR A 179 13.24 -2.22 11.81
N ALA A 180 13.02 -1.67 10.63
CA ALA A 180 12.12 -2.24 9.61
C ALA A 180 12.82 -3.38 8.85
N TRP A 181 12.93 -4.55 9.50
CA TRP A 181 13.64 -5.70 8.98
C TRP A 181 13.13 -6.14 7.61
N HIS A 182 14.07 -6.36 6.66
CA HIS A 182 13.80 -6.85 5.31
C HIS A 182 12.83 -5.99 4.47
N ARG A 183 12.62 -4.72 4.87
CA ARG A 183 11.90 -3.75 4.04
C ARG A 183 12.87 -2.72 3.48
N PRO A 184 12.86 -2.50 2.17
CA PRO A 184 13.74 -1.51 1.55
C PRO A 184 13.34 -0.11 1.98
N THR A 185 14.34 0.76 2.17
CA THR A 185 14.12 2.19 2.37
C THR A 185 13.83 2.88 1.04
N TRP A 186 14.31 2.32 -0.05
CA TRP A 186 14.00 2.78 -1.40
C TRP A 186 14.05 1.64 -2.39
N THR A 187 13.28 1.77 -3.45
CA THR A 187 13.32 0.89 -4.62
C THR A 187 13.38 1.72 -5.89
N ALA A 188 14.09 1.24 -6.89
CA ALA A 188 14.11 1.84 -8.21
C ALA A 188 14.00 0.74 -9.26
N SER A 189 13.20 0.96 -10.28
CA SER A 189 13.06 0.04 -11.40
C SER A 189 13.01 0.80 -12.72
N MET A 190 13.48 0.15 -13.78
CA MET A 190 13.35 0.65 -15.14
C MET A 190 12.86 -0.49 -16.02
N ASN A 191 11.77 -0.24 -16.73
CA ASN A 191 11.15 -1.20 -17.63
C ASN A 191 11.20 -0.65 -19.05
N HIS A 192 11.49 -1.54 -19.99
CA HIS A 192 11.52 -1.25 -21.41
C HIS A 192 10.45 -2.09 -22.11
N ARG A 193 9.59 -1.45 -22.87
CA ARG A 193 8.59 -2.12 -23.70
C ARG A 193 8.89 -1.88 -25.16
N PHE A 194 9.12 -2.95 -25.91
CA PHE A 194 9.29 -2.92 -27.34
C PHE A 194 8.18 -3.71 -28.02
N ALA A 195 7.43 -3.05 -28.91
CA ALA A 195 6.34 -3.63 -29.69
C ALA A 195 6.75 -3.60 -31.17
N PRO A 196 7.32 -4.68 -31.73
CA PRO A 196 7.88 -4.68 -33.09
C PRO A 196 6.83 -4.61 -34.22
N PHE A 197 5.54 -4.94 -33.91
CA PHE A 197 4.44 -4.99 -34.89
C PHE A 197 3.18 -4.32 -34.35
#